data_1b82866b7da6ec5bd7373938ce93f25b
#
_entry.id   1b82866b7da6ec5bd7373938ce93f25b
#
_cell.length_a   1.000
_cell.length_b   1.000
_cell.length_c   1.000
_cell.angle_alpha   90.00
_cell.angle_beta   90.00
_cell.angle_gamma   90.00
#
_symmetry.space_group_name_H-M   'P 1'
#
loop_
_entity.id
_entity.type
_entity.pdbx_description
1 polymer ?
#
loop_
_entity_poly.entity_id
_entity_poly.type
_entity_poly.pdbx_seq_one_letter_code
_entity_poly.pdbx_strand_id
1 'polypeptide(L)'
;MNDNPYVDSGVGDSPNNPQGLMRLWAPYRSAYLTKSPRSADPFLELPKQSDEEALIVARGNTVYCVLNLFPYNPGHMMVVPYRAVADYTELSEEETAELAKFTKLALKALRRSSNPDAVNVGLNLGKASGGSVPTHLHQHIVPRWTGDANFMTVMTGTKVLPQTLRETRELLAQAWAEVVAVEERKKSNAPTRQETHATIGERDSEGAENTNA
;
A
#
# COMPACT_ATOMS: atom_id res chain seq x y z
N MET A 1 33.52 12.92 23.33
CA MET A 1 33.18 12.43 21.99
C MET A 1 32.25 11.28 22.17
N ASN A 2 31.12 11.30 21.56
CA ASN A 2 30.08 10.28 21.80
C ASN A 2 30.33 9.14 20.80
N ASP A 3 31.06 8.10 21.23
CA ASP A 3 31.43 6.95 20.39
C ASP A 3 30.24 5.98 20.18
N ASN A 4 29.02 6.50 20.09
CA ASN A 4 27.89 5.67 19.75
C ASN A 4 27.91 5.37 18.23
N PRO A 5 28.24 4.13 17.80
CA PRO A 5 28.35 3.79 16.39
C PRO A 5 27.01 3.81 15.65
N TYR A 6 25.90 4.09 16.36
CA TYR A 6 24.55 4.06 15.80
C TYR A 6 23.92 5.43 15.58
N VAL A 7 24.58 6.50 16.03
CA VAL A 7 24.08 7.87 15.87
C VAL A 7 25.22 8.76 15.38
N ASP A 8 25.14 9.17 14.14
CA ASP A 8 25.92 10.29 13.64
C ASP A 8 25.28 11.58 14.18
N SER A 9 25.88 12.14 15.25
CA SER A 9 25.41 13.36 15.90
C SER A 9 25.78 14.64 15.10
N GLY A 10 26.09 14.52 13.82
CA GLY A 10 26.48 15.61 12.95
C GLY A 10 25.42 16.70 12.82
N VAL A 11 25.22 17.45 13.90
CA VAL A 11 24.55 18.74 13.87
C VAL A 11 25.62 19.77 13.49
N GLY A 12 25.58 20.26 12.28
CA GLY A 12 26.50 21.25 11.75
C GLY A 12 27.38 20.72 10.62
N ASP A 13 28.25 21.57 10.10
CA ASP A 13 29.19 21.32 9.00
C ASP A 13 30.31 20.32 9.35
N SER A 14 29.95 19.13 9.80
CA SER A 14 30.89 18.05 9.99
C SER A 14 31.36 17.55 8.61
N PRO A 15 32.65 17.32 8.41
CA PRO A 15 33.17 16.76 7.16
C PRO A 15 32.51 15.41 6.79
N ASN A 16 31.96 14.72 7.77
CA ASN A 16 31.28 13.42 7.60
C ASN A 16 29.78 13.55 7.34
N ASN A 17 29.22 14.75 7.41
CA ASN A 17 27.80 15.02 7.16
C ASN A 17 27.61 16.36 6.40
N PRO A 18 28.13 16.50 5.18
CA PRO A 18 28.09 17.77 4.43
C PRO A 18 26.68 18.22 4.06
N GLN A 19 25.67 17.37 4.25
CA GLN A 19 24.25 17.67 3.94
C GLN A 19 23.44 18.01 5.18
N GLY A 20 24.03 18.00 6.39
CA GLY A 20 23.32 18.25 7.65
C GLY A 20 22.24 17.21 7.99
N LEU A 21 22.19 16.09 7.28
CA LEU A 21 21.17 15.06 7.49
C LEU A 21 21.58 14.10 8.61
N MET A 22 20.74 13.97 9.63
CA MET A 22 20.89 12.91 10.65
C MET A 22 20.56 11.55 10.04
N ARG A 23 21.43 10.56 10.29
CA ARG A 23 21.27 9.20 9.86
C ARG A 23 20.99 8.30 11.07
N LEU A 24 19.84 7.59 11.04
CA LEU A 24 19.52 6.57 12.02
C LEU A 24 19.88 5.20 11.45
N TRP A 25 20.83 4.52 12.09
CA TRP A 25 21.26 3.19 11.70
C TRP A 25 20.25 2.15 12.19
N ALA A 26 19.82 1.26 11.28
CA ALA A 26 18.88 0.18 11.59
C ALA A 26 19.54 -1.19 11.33
N PRO A 27 20.49 -1.63 12.19
CA PRO A 27 21.30 -2.83 11.97
C PRO A 27 20.46 -4.13 11.93
N TYR A 28 19.28 -4.15 12.55
CA TYR A 28 18.33 -5.26 12.47
C TYR A 28 17.86 -5.53 11.01
N ARG A 29 17.86 -4.52 10.14
CA ARG A 29 17.56 -4.68 8.70
C ARG A 29 18.69 -5.39 7.96
N SER A 30 19.95 -5.16 8.36
CA SER A 30 21.11 -5.83 7.78
C SER A 30 21.05 -7.34 8.00
N ALA A 31 20.70 -7.79 9.21
CA ALA A 31 20.54 -9.21 9.52
C ALA A 31 19.43 -9.88 8.69
N TYR A 32 18.39 -9.13 8.33
CA TYR A 32 17.31 -9.60 7.46
C TYR A 32 17.75 -9.68 5.99
N LEU A 33 18.54 -8.71 5.51
CA LEU A 33 19.02 -8.64 4.13
C LEU A 33 20.17 -9.64 3.83
N THR A 34 20.93 -10.04 4.87
CA THR A 34 22.11 -10.94 4.73
C THR A 34 21.78 -12.41 4.95
N LYS A 35 20.60 -12.76 5.45
CA LYS A 35 20.16 -14.16 5.53
C LYS A 35 19.98 -14.69 4.13
N SER A 36 20.63 -15.83 3.86
CA SER A 36 20.78 -16.56 2.58
C SER A 36 19.61 -16.38 1.60
N PRO A 37 19.90 -16.30 0.28
CA PRO A 37 18.86 -16.18 -0.72
C PRO A 37 17.88 -17.34 -0.55
N ARG A 38 16.61 -17.03 -0.31
CA ARG A 38 15.54 -18.01 -0.41
C ARG A 38 15.57 -18.54 -1.82
N SER A 39 15.71 -19.84 -1.99
CA SER A 39 15.81 -20.50 -3.30
C SER A 39 14.52 -20.38 -4.13
N ALA A 40 13.41 -19.95 -3.53
CA ALA A 40 12.14 -19.75 -4.19
C ALA A 40 11.60 -18.34 -3.90
N ASP A 41 10.92 -17.76 -4.88
CA ASP A 41 10.20 -16.51 -4.77
C ASP A 41 8.98 -16.71 -3.84
N PRO A 42 8.92 -16.05 -2.66
CA PRO A 42 7.82 -16.25 -1.73
C PRO A 42 6.48 -15.82 -2.31
N PHE A 43 6.45 -14.83 -3.18
CA PHE A 43 5.21 -14.31 -3.76
C PHE A 43 4.57 -15.24 -4.80
N LEU A 44 5.35 -16.14 -5.39
CA LEU A 44 4.83 -17.22 -6.24
C LEU A 44 4.27 -18.40 -5.41
N GLU A 45 4.73 -18.57 -4.18
CA GLU A 45 4.32 -19.69 -3.33
C GLU A 45 3.09 -19.36 -2.46
N LEU A 46 2.93 -18.11 -2.03
CA LEU A 46 1.80 -17.68 -1.20
C LEU A 46 0.43 -17.99 -1.83
N PRO A 47 0.17 -17.73 -3.13
CA PRO A 47 -1.13 -18.00 -3.73
C PRO A 47 -1.52 -19.49 -3.81
N LYS A 48 -0.58 -20.40 -3.61
CA LYS A 48 -0.81 -21.85 -3.62
C LYS A 48 -1.35 -22.38 -2.29
N GLN A 49 -1.33 -21.55 -1.24
CA GLN A 49 -1.78 -21.87 0.10
C GLN A 49 -3.20 -21.32 0.34
N SER A 50 -3.80 -21.70 1.47
CA SER A 50 -5.04 -21.07 1.92
C SER A 50 -4.81 -19.58 2.27
N ASP A 51 -5.88 -18.77 2.21
CA ASP A 51 -5.77 -17.35 2.50
C ASP A 51 -5.33 -17.08 3.94
N GLU A 52 -5.73 -17.95 4.87
CA GLU A 52 -5.36 -17.87 6.28
C GLU A 52 -3.88 -18.15 6.51
N GLU A 53 -3.35 -19.20 5.88
CA GLU A 53 -1.93 -19.59 6.01
C GLU A 53 -1.00 -18.60 5.33
N ALA A 54 -1.37 -18.15 4.12
CA ALA A 54 -0.62 -17.18 3.35
C ALA A 54 -0.82 -15.74 3.81
N LEU A 55 -1.74 -15.47 4.74
CA LEU A 55 -2.14 -14.12 5.17
C LEU A 55 -2.70 -13.26 4.03
N ILE A 56 -3.34 -13.88 3.05
CA ILE A 56 -3.98 -13.19 1.92
C ILE A 56 -5.29 -12.56 2.40
N VAL A 57 -5.45 -11.28 2.12
CA VAL A 57 -6.63 -10.47 2.46
C VAL A 57 -7.67 -10.55 1.34
N ALA A 58 -7.22 -10.49 0.09
CA ALA A 58 -8.09 -10.55 -1.08
C ALA A 58 -7.34 -11.05 -2.32
N ARG A 59 -8.06 -11.72 -3.22
CA ARG A 59 -7.56 -12.21 -4.51
C ARG A 59 -8.25 -11.48 -5.65
N GLY A 60 -7.48 -11.04 -6.64
CA GLY A 60 -7.95 -10.52 -7.92
C GLY A 60 -7.68 -11.49 -9.06
N ASN A 61 -7.78 -10.99 -10.28
CA ASN A 61 -7.49 -11.76 -11.48
C ASN A 61 -5.98 -11.79 -11.79
N THR A 62 -5.31 -10.67 -11.63
CA THR A 62 -3.88 -10.47 -11.97
C THR A 62 -3.02 -10.15 -10.75
N VAL A 63 -3.63 -9.70 -9.64
CA VAL A 63 -2.96 -9.33 -8.41
C VAL A 63 -3.67 -9.92 -7.19
N TYR A 64 -2.97 -9.99 -6.07
CA TYR A 64 -3.57 -10.30 -4.77
C TYR A 64 -3.08 -9.32 -3.70
N CYS A 65 -3.84 -9.18 -2.62
CA CYS A 65 -3.48 -8.38 -1.46
C CYS A 65 -3.13 -9.29 -0.28
N VAL A 66 -1.96 -9.11 0.32
CA VAL A 66 -1.41 -9.95 1.39
C VAL A 66 -0.84 -9.09 2.51
N LEU A 67 -0.88 -9.56 3.76
CA LEU A 67 -0.15 -8.93 4.85
C LEU A 67 1.35 -9.17 4.70
N ASN A 68 2.13 -8.15 5.06
CA ASN A 68 3.56 -8.33 5.21
C ASN A 68 3.85 -9.16 6.46
N LEU A 69 4.60 -10.27 6.30
CA LEU A 69 5.02 -11.13 7.40
C LEU A 69 5.91 -10.40 8.43
N PHE A 70 6.61 -9.35 7.98
CA PHE A 70 7.46 -8.47 8.79
C PHE A 70 6.94 -7.04 8.74
N PRO A 71 5.76 -6.74 9.35
CA PRO A 71 5.07 -5.49 9.14
C PRO A 71 5.83 -4.31 9.75
N TYR A 72 5.87 -3.19 9.05
CA TYR A 72 6.41 -1.94 9.58
C TYR A 72 5.47 -1.32 10.61
N ASN A 73 4.16 -1.50 10.41
CA ASN A 73 3.10 -1.14 11.34
C ASN A 73 1.96 -2.18 11.27
N PRO A 74 1.09 -2.26 12.29
CA PRO A 74 -0.09 -3.14 12.25
C PRO A 74 -0.93 -2.88 10.99
N GLY A 75 -1.32 -3.94 10.29
CA GLY A 75 -2.09 -3.81 9.04
C GLY A 75 -1.27 -3.44 7.79
N HIS A 76 0.07 -3.57 7.83
CA HIS A 76 0.92 -3.39 6.66
C HIS A 76 0.58 -4.45 5.60
N MET A 77 -0.06 -4.02 4.52
CA MET A 77 -0.39 -4.85 3.36
C MET A 77 0.55 -4.62 2.20
N MET A 78 0.55 -5.59 1.29
CA MET A 78 1.18 -5.47 -0.02
C MET A 78 0.19 -5.89 -1.10
N VAL A 79 0.18 -5.20 -2.26
CA VAL A 79 -0.48 -5.65 -3.48
C VAL A 79 0.59 -6.20 -4.41
N VAL A 80 0.39 -7.45 -4.85
CA VAL A 80 1.41 -8.24 -5.52
C VAL A 80 0.82 -8.86 -6.77
N PRO A 81 1.43 -8.73 -7.95
CA PRO A 81 1.05 -9.48 -9.15
C PRO A 81 1.24 -10.98 -8.95
N TYR A 82 0.40 -11.81 -9.59
CA TYR A 82 0.65 -13.26 -9.61
C TYR A 82 1.88 -13.62 -10.47
N ARG A 83 2.15 -12.84 -11.49
CA ARG A 83 3.30 -13.00 -12.37
C ARG A 83 4.53 -12.37 -11.73
N ALA A 84 5.64 -13.10 -11.69
CA ALA A 84 6.93 -12.55 -11.28
C ALA A 84 7.39 -11.50 -12.31
N VAL A 85 7.34 -10.25 -11.92
CA VAL A 85 7.80 -9.09 -12.68
C VAL A 85 8.60 -8.18 -11.75
N ALA A 86 9.77 -7.73 -12.18
CA ALA A 86 10.69 -6.99 -11.32
C ALA A 86 10.48 -5.47 -11.37
N ASP A 87 10.01 -4.96 -12.51
CA ASP A 87 9.89 -3.53 -12.77
C ASP A 87 8.43 -3.14 -13.04
N TYR A 88 8.05 -1.98 -12.53
CA TYR A 88 6.70 -1.44 -12.71
C TYR A 88 6.36 -1.19 -14.19
N THR A 89 7.36 -0.84 -15.00
CA THR A 89 7.19 -0.58 -16.43
C THR A 89 6.90 -1.85 -17.25
N GLU A 90 7.11 -3.03 -16.67
CA GLU A 90 6.85 -4.34 -17.28
C GLU A 90 5.45 -4.90 -16.96
N LEU A 91 4.67 -4.20 -16.13
CA LEU A 91 3.28 -4.57 -15.88
C LEU A 91 2.44 -4.40 -17.15
N SER A 92 1.51 -5.33 -17.38
CA SER A 92 0.48 -5.15 -18.39
C SER A 92 -0.51 -4.04 -17.97
N GLU A 93 -1.30 -3.54 -18.94
CA GLU A 93 -2.35 -2.56 -18.63
C GLU A 93 -3.37 -3.12 -17.64
N GLU A 94 -3.71 -4.41 -17.75
CA GLU A 94 -4.64 -5.08 -16.84
C GLU A 94 -4.06 -5.20 -15.43
N GLU A 95 -2.79 -5.61 -15.30
CA GLU A 95 -2.09 -5.68 -14.02
C GLU A 95 -2.00 -4.30 -13.36
N THR A 96 -1.67 -3.28 -14.15
CA THR A 96 -1.59 -1.88 -13.66
C THR A 96 -2.95 -1.38 -13.18
N ALA A 97 -4.01 -1.62 -13.95
CA ALA A 97 -5.36 -1.21 -13.60
C ALA A 97 -5.85 -1.92 -12.33
N GLU A 98 -5.60 -3.24 -12.22
CA GLU A 98 -6.02 -4.00 -11.05
C GLU A 98 -5.19 -3.68 -9.81
N LEU A 99 -3.88 -3.43 -9.93
CA LEU A 99 -3.02 -2.95 -8.86
C LEU A 99 -3.53 -1.62 -8.29
N ALA A 100 -3.89 -0.67 -9.16
CA ALA A 100 -4.47 0.60 -8.74
C ALA A 100 -5.84 0.43 -8.07
N LYS A 101 -6.70 -0.46 -8.57
CA LYS A 101 -7.99 -0.81 -7.96
C LYS A 101 -7.81 -1.42 -6.58
N PHE A 102 -6.90 -2.39 -6.45
CA PHE A 102 -6.61 -3.06 -5.18
C PHE A 102 -6.02 -2.11 -4.14
N THR A 103 -5.17 -1.18 -4.57
CA THR A 103 -4.67 -0.10 -3.70
C THR A 103 -5.80 0.73 -3.12
N LYS A 104 -6.77 1.16 -3.95
CA LYS A 104 -7.95 1.90 -3.47
C LYS A 104 -8.79 1.09 -2.48
N LEU A 105 -9.00 -0.20 -2.74
CA LEU A 105 -9.76 -1.08 -1.86
C LEU A 105 -9.03 -1.30 -0.53
N ALA A 106 -7.72 -1.52 -0.57
CA ALA A 106 -6.88 -1.65 0.62
C ALA A 106 -6.93 -0.41 1.52
N LEU A 107 -6.84 0.78 0.93
CA LEU A 107 -6.97 2.05 1.66
C LEU A 107 -8.35 2.20 2.33
N LYS A 108 -9.42 1.80 1.65
CA LYS A 108 -10.78 1.81 2.21
C LYS A 108 -10.95 0.78 3.33
N ALA A 109 -10.41 -0.44 3.14
CA ALA A 109 -10.43 -1.49 4.15
C ALA A 109 -9.67 -1.08 5.42
N LEU A 110 -8.49 -0.46 5.29
CA LEU A 110 -7.73 0.10 6.42
C LEU A 110 -8.52 1.16 7.18
N ARG A 111 -9.13 2.11 6.48
CA ARG A 111 -9.94 3.16 7.12
C ARG A 111 -11.13 2.59 7.86
N ARG A 112 -11.74 1.54 7.33
CA ARG A 112 -12.89 0.88 7.94
C ARG A 112 -12.50 0.03 9.15
N SER A 113 -11.37 -0.67 9.11
CA SER A 113 -10.95 -1.61 10.16
C SER A 113 -10.22 -0.95 11.32
N SER A 114 -9.33 -0.01 11.05
CA SER A 114 -8.40 0.54 12.05
C SER A 114 -8.25 2.06 12.02
N ASN A 115 -8.85 2.73 11.04
CA ASN A 115 -8.87 4.19 10.87
C ASN A 115 -7.50 4.86 11.11
N PRO A 116 -6.45 4.53 10.34
CA PRO A 116 -5.14 5.15 10.51
C PRO A 116 -5.18 6.65 10.19
N ASP A 117 -4.32 7.43 10.84
CA ASP A 117 -4.19 8.88 10.61
C ASP A 117 -3.64 9.18 9.21
N ALA A 118 -2.78 8.30 8.69
CA ALA A 118 -2.19 8.42 7.36
C ALA A 118 -1.83 7.03 6.80
N VAL A 119 -1.50 6.97 5.51
CA VAL A 119 -1.00 5.75 4.85
C VAL A 119 0.13 6.11 3.90
N ASN A 120 1.26 5.40 3.99
CA ASN A 120 2.30 5.44 2.99
C ASN A 120 2.06 4.34 1.95
N VAL A 121 2.10 4.70 0.68
CA VAL A 121 2.01 3.78 -0.45
C VAL A 121 3.27 3.92 -1.28
N GLY A 122 3.91 2.82 -1.64
CA GLY A 122 5.15 2.88 -2.42
C GLY A 122 5.68 1.53 -2.87
N LEU A 123 6.65 1.58 -3.77
CA LEU A 123 7.33 0.45 -4.39
C LEU A 123 8.84 0.55 -4.16
N ASN A 124 9.49 -0.58 -4.00
CA ASN A 124 10.94 -0.68 -3.99
C ASN A 124 11.40 -1.29 -5.31
N LEU A 125 11.91 -0.46 -6.22
CA LEU A 125 12.39 -0.89 -7.53
C LEU A 125 13.91 -1.01 -7.52
N GLY A 126 14.41 -2.18 -7.94
CA GLY A 126 15.83 -2.48 -7.98
C GLY A 126 16.47 -2.72 -6.61
N LYS A 127 17.69 -3.26 -6.61
CA LYS A 127 18.38 -3.70 -5.39
C LYS A 127 18.72 -2.56 -4.42
N ALA A 128 19.03 -1.37 -4.94
CA ALA A 128 19.45 -0.23 -4.13
C ALA A 128 18.29 0.41 -3.33
N SER A 129 17.03 0.11 -3.67
CA SER A 129 15.86 0.64 -2.97
C SER A 129 15.59 -0.01 -1.61
N GLY A 130 16.30 -1.09 -1.28
CA GLY A 130 16.20 -1.79 0.01
C GLY A 130 15.09 -2.84 0.09
N GLY A 131 14.49 -3.23 -1.03
CA GLY A 131 13.55 -4.36 -1.11
C GLY A 131 14.25 -5.70 -0.89
N SER A 132 13.61 -6.64 -0.20
CA SER A 132 14.16 -7.98 0.07
C SER A 132 13.91 -8.99 -1.04
N VAL A 133 12.97 -8.72 -1.95
CA VAL A 133 12.63 -9.54 -3.12
C VAL A 133 12.67 -8.65 -4.36
N PRO A 134 13.86 -8.39 -4.92
CA PRO A 134 14.01 -7.44 -6.02
C PRO A 134 13.52 -7.98 -7.37
N THR A 135 13.18 -9.26 -7.45
CA THR A 135 12.73 -9.95 -8.66
C THR A 135 11.22 -10.00 -8.81
N HIS A 136 10.49 -9.59 -7.77
CA HIS A 136 9.03 -9.62 -7.78
C HIS A 136 8.46 -8.34 -7.18
N LEU A 137 7.76 -7.60 -8.01
CA LEU A 137 7.13 -6.35 -7.66
C LEU A 137 6.10 -6.55 -6.53
N HIS A 138 6.15 -5.70 -5.53
CA HIS A 138 5.17 -5.67 -4.45
C HIS A 138 4.99 -4.25 -3.98
N GLN A 139 3.76 -3.75 -4.07
CA GLN A 139 3.43 -2.41 -3.63
C GLN A 139 3.03 -2.41 -2.17
N HIS A 140 3.81 -1.72 -1.35
CA HIS A 140 3.56 -1.56 0.07
C HIS A 140 2.42 -0.58 0.35
N ILE A 141 1.58 -0.90 1.34
CA ILE A 141 0.53 -0.06 1.89
C ILE A 141 0.69 -0.09 3.41
N VAL A 142 1.28 0.96 3.95
CA VAL A 142 1.70 1.03 5.36
C VAL A 142 0.83 2.05 6.10
N PRO A 143 -0.08 1.60 6.97
CA PRO A 143 -0.84 2.51 7.82
C PRO A 143 0.06 3.19 8.85
N ARG A 144 -0.29 4.45 9.17
CA ARG A 144 0.46 5.29 10.08
C ARG A 144 -0.45 5.92 11.11
N TRP A 145 0.04 6.02 12.34
CA TRP A 145 -0.62 6.72 13.44
C TRP A 145 0.35 7.72 14.06
N THR A 146 -0.19 8.81 14.54
CA THR A 146 0.59 9.77 15.33
C THR A 146 1.21 9.07 16.53
N GLY A 147 2.53 9.13 16.67
CA GLY A 147 3.26 8.44 17.72
C GLY A 147 3.48 6.93 17.48
N ASP A 148 3.33 6.43 16.25
CA ASP A 148 3.58 5.02 15.91
C ASP A 148 5.06 4.59 16.04
N ALA A 149 5.97 5.55 16.10
CA ALA A 149 7.35 5.35 16.52
C ALA A 149 7.49 5.81 17.97
N ASN A 150 7.86 4.88 18.85
CA ASN A 150 8.04 5.16 20.27
C ASN A 150 9.45 4.77 20.74
N PHE A 151 9.76 5.01 22.04
CA PHE A 151 11.07 4.74 22.62
C PHE A 151 11.49 3.26 22.51
N MET A 152 10.55 2.31 22.51
CA MET A 152 10.87 0.89 22.35
C MET A 152 11.52 0.59 21.02
N THR A 153 11.04 1.22 19.94
CA THR A 153 11.63 1.06 18.61
C THR A 153 13.06 1.61 18.57
N VAL A 154 13.30 2.74 19.23
CA VAL A 154 14.62 3.40 19.25
C VAL A 154 15.59 2.68 20.19
N MET A 155 15.13 2.33 21.39
CA MET A 155 16.00 1.78 22.43
C MET A 155 16.29 0.29 22.27
N THR A 156 15.32 -0.49 21.77
CA THR A 156 15.41 -1.95 21.76
C THR A 156 15.25 -2.56 20.36
N GLY A 157 15.03 -1.76 19.33
CA GLY A 157 14.71 -2.25 17.98
C GLY A 157 13.39 -3.05 17.91
N THR A 158 12.53 -2.88 18.92
CA THR A 158 11.30 -3.67 19.09
C THR A 158 10.09 -2.87 18.63
N LYS A 159 9.32 -3.45 17.71
CA LYS A 159 8.00 -2.92 17.30
C LYS A 159 6.92 -3.69 18.06
N VAL A 160 6.09 -2.96 18.81
CA VAL A 160 4.94 -3.55 19.49
C VAL A 160 3.79 -3.67 18.48
N LEU A 161 3.29 -4.89 18.31
CA LEU A 161 2.13 -5.19 17.48
C LEU A 161 0.97 -5.59 18.41
N PRO A 162 -0.15 -4.85 18.42
CA PRO A 162 -1.25 -5.08 19.37
C PRO A 162 -2.10 -6.32 19.04
N GLN A 163 -1.96 -6.85 17.84
CA GLN A 163 -2.73 -8.00 17.32
C GLN A 163 -1.80 -8.97 16.60
N THR A 164 -2.18 -10.24 16.56
CA THR A 164 -1.51 -11.23 15.70
C THR A 164 -1.75 -10.93 14.22
N LEU A 165 -0.88 -11.44 13.36
CA LEU A 165 -1.07 -11.30 11.91
C LEU A 165 -2.36 -11.99 11.42
N ARG A 166 -2.74 -13.09 12.04
CA ARG A 166 -3.97 -13.83 11.72
C ARG A 166 -5.20 -12.98 12.02
N GLU A 167 -5.32 -12.45 13.22
CA GLU A 167 -6.40 -11.55 13.62
C GLU A 167 -6.47 -10.32 12.74
N THR A 168 -5.32 -9.71 12.45
CA THR A 168 -5.23 -8.55 11.54
C THR A 168 -5.72 -8.89 10.14
N ARG A 169 -5.36 -10.09 9.62
CA ARG A 169 -5.83 -10.57 8.32
C ARG A 169 -7.35 -10.75 8.30
N GLU A 170 -7.91 -11.37 9.32
CA GLU A 170 -9.37 -11.59 9.43
C GLU A 170 -10.14 -10.27 9.42
N LEU A 171 -9.72 -9.31 10.24
CA LEU A 171 -10.33 -7.98 10.30
C LEU A 171 -10.27 -7.25 8.96
N LEU A 172 -9.12 -7.30 8.29
CA LEU A 172 -8.93 -6.65 6.99
C LEU A 172 -9.71 -7.35 5.87
N ALA A 173 -9.79 -8.68 5.86
CA ALA A 173 -10.57 -9.43 4.88
C ALA A 173 -12.07 -9.15 5.02
N GLN A 174 -12.58 -9.09 6.26
CA GLN A 174 -13.95 -8.69 6.51
C GLN A 174 -14.21 -7.25 6.03
N ALA A 175 -13.38 -6.30 6.43
CA ALA A 175 -13.51 -4.90 6.01
C ALA A 175 -13.42 -4.74 4.48
N TRP A 176 -12.57 -5.53 3.82
CA TRP A 176 -12.48 -5.56 2.36
C TRP A 176 -13.78 -6.02 1.70
N ALA A 177 -14.36 -7.13 2.17
CA ALA A 177 -15.61 -7.65 1.65
C ALA A 177 -16.76 -6.63 1.78
N GLU A 178 -16.84 -5.94 2.93
CA GLU A 178 -17.84 -4.89 3.15
C GLU A 178 -17.63 -3.68 2.21
N VAL A 179 -16.38 -3.28 1.97
CA VAL A 179 -16.03 -2.21 1.03
C VAL A 179 -16.45 -2.59 -0.39
N VAL A 180 -16.15 -3.81 -0.83
CA VAL A 180 -16.52 -4.30 -2.18
C VAL A 180 -18.05 -4.28 -2.34
N ALA A 181 -18.79 -4.80 -1.37
CA ALA A 181 -20.25 -4.81 -1.40
C ALA A 181 -20.87 -3.39 -1.50
N VAL A 182 -20.28 -2.40 -0.82
CA VAL A 182 -20.70 -1.00 -0.94
C VAL A 182 -20.40 -0.43 -2.32
N GLU A 183 -19.23 -0.72 -2.90
CA GLU A 183 -18.87 -0.23 -4.23
C GLU A 183 -19.77 -0.83 -5.34
N GLU A 184 -20.13 -2.09 -5.21
CA GLU A 184 -21.06 -2.76 -6.15
C GLU A 184 -22.46 -2.15 -6.10
N ARG A 185 -22.99 -1.89 -4.90
CA ARG A 185 -24.28 -1.22 -4.73
C ARG A 185 -24.29 0.19 -5.32
N LYS A 186 -23.18 0.94 -5.20
CA LYS A 186 -23.06 2.27 -5.82
C LYS A 186 -23.07 2.19 -7.35
N LYS A 187 -22.44 1.19 -7.92
CA LYS A 187 -22.44 0.99 -9.38
C LYS A 187 -23.82 0.62 -9.92
N SER A 188 -24.56 -0.24 -9.19
CA SER A 188 -25.91 -0.64 -9.60
C SER A 188 -26.93 0.51 -9.50
N ASN A 189 -26.71 1.47 -8.59
CA ASN A 189 -27.58 2.63 -8.37
C ASN A 189 -27.13 3.88 -9.14
N ALA A 190 -26.04 3.82 -9.92
CA ALA A 190 -25.62 4.95 -10.75
C ALA A 190 -26.56 5.10 -11.95
N PRO A 191 -27.15 6.29 -12.23
CA PRO A 191 -28.02 6.51 -13.37
C PRO A 191 -27.24 6.22 -14.66
N THR A 192 -27.88 5.50 -15.56
CA THR A 192 -27.30 5.17 -16.88
C THR A 192 -27.06 6.49 -17.63
N ARG A 193 -25.85 6.67 -18.17
CA ARG A 193 -25.35 7.89 -18.83
C ARG A 193 -26.22 8.38 -20.02
N GLN A 194 -27.34 7.70 -20.33
CA GLN A 194 -28.28 8.06 -21.42
C GLN A 194 -29.36 9.06 -20.99
N GLU A 195 -29.62 9.26 -19.70
CA GLU A 195 -30.69 10.19 -19.25
C GLU A 195 -30.25 11.65 -19.12
N THR A 196 -28.94 11.95 -19.18
CA THR A 196 -28.42 13.32 -19.03
C THR A 196 -28.32 14.10 -20.34
N HIS A 197 -28.54 13.51 -21.50
CA HIS A 197 -28.52 14.21 -22.81
C HIS A 197 -29.90 14.69 -23.30
N ALA A 198 -30.98 14.25 -22.67
CA ALA A 198 -32.34 14.61 -23.13
C ALA A 198 -32.87 15.96 -22.58
N THR A 199 -32.20 16.55 -21.60
CA THR A 199 -32.70 17.75 -20.90
C THR A 199 -32.04 19.06 -21.30
N ILE A 200 -31.08 19.05 -22.24
CA ILE A 200 -30.38 20.27 -22.71
C ILE A 200 -30.88 20.74 -24.10
N GLY A 201 -31.73 19.94 -24.80
CA GLY A 201 -32.18 20.21 -26.17
C GLY A 201 -33.45 21.05 -26.33
N GLU A 202 -34.18 21.40 -25.27
CA GLU A 202 -35.49 22.04 -25.36
C GLU A 202 -35.59 23.49 -24.86
N ARG A 203 -34.50 24.20 -24.65
CA ARG A 203 -34.58 25.59 -24.16
C ARG A 203 -34.10 26.71 -25.09
N ASP A 204 -33.75 26.42 -26.33
CA ASP A 204 -33.20 27.43 -27.24
C ASP A 204 -34.08 27.69 -28.49
N SER A 205 -35.41 27.47 -28.45
CA SER A 205 -36.28 27.75 -29.59
C SER A 205 -37.46 28.70 -29.32
N GLU A 206 -37.49 29.46 -28.21
CA GLU A 206 -38.49 30.54 -28.04
C GLU A 206 -37.78 31.86 -27.68
N GLY A 207 -37.52 32.67 -28.67
CA GLY A 207 -36.99 34.02 -28.38
C GLY A 207 -36.46 34.77 -29.61
N ALA A 208 -37.12 34.71 -30.75
CA ALA A 208 -36.82 35.64 -31.84
C ALA A 208 -38.06 35.94 -32.69
N GLU A 209 -38.93 36.78 -32.17
CA GLU A 209 -39.84 37.61 -33.01
C GLU A 209 -40.33 38.82 -32.24
N ASN A 210 -40.21 39.96 -32.94
CA ASN A 210 -40.85 41.25 -32.68
C ASN A 210 -40.14 42.29 -31.86
N THR A 211 -39.48 43.22 -32.56
CA THR A 211 -39.81 44.64 -32.50
C THR A 211 -39.26 45.41 -33.70
N ASN A 212 -40.15 45.68 -34.69
CA ASN A 212 -40.05 46.81 -35.55
C ASN A 212 -41.32 47.65 -35.29
N ALA A 213 -41.14 48.85 -34.75
CA ALA A 213 -41.90 50.07 -34.98
C ALA A 213 -41.22 51.21 -34.19
#